data_83a242761295a6d0fd5af2af0ff61cf8
#
_entry.id   83a242761295a6d0fd5af2af0ff61cf8
#
_cell.length_a   1.000
_cell.length_b   1.000
_cell.length_c   1.000
_cell.angle_alpha   90.00
_cell.angle_beta   90.00
_cell.angle_gamma   90.00
#
_symmetry.space_group_name_H-M   'P 1'
#
loop_
_entity.id
_entity.type
_entity.pdbx_description
1 polymer ?
#
loop_
_entity_poly.entity_id
_entity_poly.type
_entity_poly.pdbx_seq_one_letter_code
_entity_poly.pdbx_strand_id
1 'polypeptide(L)'
;MTQTRIVPVILSGGSGTRLWPVSRESFPKQLWALVSDRTMIQETALRANGPAFAAPIVVCNQEHRFLIAEQLRNAGIVGARIVLEPVGRNSAPAIAAAAVLVAEEDPDAVLWMMAADAAIADVPALLTALDSAVVAARHGRIVTFGMRPTAPETGYGYIEQGPELAEAPGVHAVARFREKPDAAAAASFVADGRHLWNSGMFVFTARTLMEELDAHAPDVLPAVRLSVAERTADLDFIRLGVEAFSACPSISLDYAVAERTHRAAVVPADIGWSDVGSWSALWELGAKDAAGNVTLGDVVLESAENCYVRTDGQLTAVVGLKDTVLVVTEDAVLAMHRDMAQDVKKIVDRLKAAGRPEATAHKRVHRP
;
A
#
# COMPACT_ATOMS: atom_id res chain seq x y z
N MET A 1 -29.12 -12.84 -12.83
CA MET A 1 -28.40 -12.72 -11.54
C MET A 1 -27.53 -11.50 -11.68
N THR A 2 -27.79 -10.43 -10.96
CA THR A 2 -26.91 -9.25 -10.91
C THR A 2 -25.57 -9.70 -10.33
N GLN A 3 -24.53 -9.61 -11.11
CA GLN A 3 -23.19 -9.96 -10.66
C GLN A 3 -22.83 -9.02 -9.47
N THR A 4 -22.62 -9.57 -8.27
CA THR A 4 -22.24 -8.80 -7.09
C THR A 4 -20.94 -8.06 -7.41
N ARG A 5 -20.95 -6.74 -7.27
CA ARG A 5 -19.79 -5.89 -7.54
C ARG A 5 -18.67 -6.17 -6.53
N ILE A 6 -17.44 -6.11 -7.00
CA ILE A 6 -16.26 -6.18 -6.12
C ILE A 6 -16.20 -4.90 -5.28
N VAL A 7 -15.97 -5.03 -3.99
CA VAL A 7 -15.81 -3.89 -3.07
C VAL A 7 -14.33 -3.57 -2.92
N PRO A 8 -13.84 -2.45 -3.48
CA PRO A 8 -12.47 -2.00 -3.24
C PRO A 8 -12.30 -1.55 -1.80
N VAL A 9 -11.27 -2.03 -1.12
CA VAL A 9 -10.86 -1.60 0.22
C VAL A 9 -9.46 -1.03 0.12
N ILE A 10 -9.32 0.27 0.37
CA ILE A 10 -8.05 0.99 0.25
C ILE A 10 -7.54 1.32 1.64
N LEU A 11 -6.36 0.80 1.99
CA LEU A 11 -5.71 1.12 3.25
C LEU A 11 -4.78 2.32 3.06
N SER A 12 -5.09 3.42 3.72
CA SER A 12 -4.28 4.63 3.72
C SER A 12 -3.59 4.80 5.07
N GLY A 13 -2.59 3.96 5.32
CA GLY A 13 -1.77 3.95 6.52
C GLY A 13 -0.29 4.17 6.21
N GLY A 14 0.51 4.38 7.27
CA GLY A 14 1.95 4.55 7.15
C GLY A 14 2.38 5.99 6.84
N SER A 15 3.54 6.39 7.37
CA SER A 15 4.08 7.75 7.22
C SER A 15 5.04 7.91 6.05
N GLY A 16 5.51 6.81 5.43
CA GLY A 16 6.43 6.87 4.29
C GLY A 16 7.74 7.62 4.55
N THR A 17 8.28 7.56 5.76
CA THR A 17 9.43 8.37 6.23
C THR A 17 10.71 8.22 5.40
N ARG A 18 10.88 7.11 4.67
CA ARG A 18 12.02 6.91 3.76
C ARG A 18 11.99 7.82 2.52
N LEU A 19 10.85 8.44 2.24
CA LEU A 19 10.70 9.46 1.18
C LEU A 19 10.73 10.90 1.75
N TRP A 20 11.29 11.07 2.96
CA TRP A 20 11.62 12.41 3.42
C TRP A 20 12.61 13.08 2.45
N PRO A 21 12.50 14.38 2.16
CA PRO A 21 11.67 15.40 2.81
C PRO A 21 10.26 15.57 2.23
N VAL A 22 9.89 14.86 1.17
CA VAL A 22 8.57 14.99 0.54
C VAL A 22 7.49 14.33 1.38
N SER A 23 7.70 13.09 1.84
CA SER A 23 6.74 12.39 2.69
C SER A 23 7.02 12.64 4.17
N ARG A 24 6.01 13.09 4.91
CA ARG A 24 6.06 13.36 6.35
C ARG A 24 4.80 12.85 7.03
N GLU A 25 4.79 12.78 8.36
CA GLU A 25 3.62 12.29 9.12
C GLU A 25 2.35 13.09 8.84
N SER A 26 2.47 14.43 8.75
CA SER A 26 1.34 15.31 8.45
C SER A 26 0.83 15.20 7.01
N PHE A 27 1.66 14.73 6.07
CA PHE A 27 1.32 14.57 4.67
C PHE A 27 2.10 13.37 4.09
N PRO A 28 1.60 12.14 4.31
CA PRO A 28 2.30 10.91 3.97
C PRO A 28 2.31 10.62 2.47
N LYS A 29 3.15 9.66 2.05
CA LYS A 29 3.49 9.40 0.65
C LYS A 29 2.29 9.15 -0.26
N GLN A 30 1.23 8.50 0.25
CA GLN A 30 0.03 8.21 -0.54
C GLN A 30 -0.72 9.44 -1.00
N LEU A 31 -0.50 10.58 -0.37
CA LEU A 31 -1.12 11.85 -0.73
C LEU A 31 -0.28 12.66 -1.75
N TRP A 32 0.88 12.16 -2.15
CA TRP A 32 1.76 12.81 -3.12
C TRP A 32 1.68 12.19 -4.52
N ALA A 33 1.85 13.02 -5.54
CA ALA A 33 2.12 12.63 -6.92
C ALA A 33 3.61 12.25 -7.04
N LEU A 34 3.90 10.95 -6.97
CA LEU A 34 5.26 10.43 -6.94
C LEU A 34 5.66 9.74 -8.24
N VAL A 35 4.72 9.09 -8.92
CA VAL A 35 4.97 8.28 -10.12
C VAL A 35 4.22 8.79 -11.35
N SER A 36 3.23 9.63 -11.17
CA SER A 36 2.44 10.28 -12.22
C SER A 36 1.99 11.67 -11.76
N ASP A 37 1.16 12.35 -12.55
CA ASP A 37 0.53 13.64 -12.20
C ASP A 37 -0.59 13.49 -11.15
N ARG A 38 -0.94 12.26 -10.77
CA ARG A 38 -1.93 11.95 -9.75
C ARG A 38 -1.27 11.47 -8.48
N THR A 39 -1.93 11.72 -7.35
CA THR A 39 -1.46 11.17 -6.08
C THR A 39 -1.63 9.65 -6.04
N MET A 40 -0.85 8.96 -5.21
CA MET A 40 -0.88 7.50 -5.18
C MET A 40 -2.25 6.96 -4.74
N ILE A 41 -2.94 7.66 -3.83
CA ILE A 41 -4.31 7.25 -3.44
C ILE A 41 -5.31 7.46 -4.57
N GLN A 42 -5.16 8.51 -5.40
CA GLN A 42 -5.97 8.72 -6.60
C GLN A 42 -5.73 7.60 -7.62
N GLU A 43 -4.48 7.27 -7.90
CA GLU A 43 -4.11 6.15 -8.78
C GLU A 43 -4.73 4.84 -8.28
N THR A 44 -4.64 4.57 -6.98
CA THR A 44 -5.20 3.35 -6.39
C THR A 44 -6.72 3.30 -6.51
N ALA A 45 -7.42 4.38 -6.23
CA ALA A 45 -8.88 4.44 -6.34
C ALA A 45 -9.36 4.31 -7.80
N LEU A 46 -8.64 4.91 -8.75
CA LEU A 46 -8.98 4.85 -10.17
C LEU A 46 -8.78 3.45 -10.77
N ARG A 47 -7.87 2.63 -10.25
CA ARG A 47 -7.70 1.21 -10.67
C ARG A 47 -8.97 0.39 -10.47
N ALA A 48 -9.74 0.73 -9.45
CA ALA A 48 -10.97 0.05 -9.07
C ALA A 48 -12.22 0.90 -9.33
N ASN A 49 -12.19 1.72 -10.39
CA ASN A 49 -13.31 2.57 -10.79
C ASN A 49 -13.93 2.07 -12.09
N GLY A 50 -15.16 1.60 -12.04
CA GLY A 50 -15.87 1.07 -13.21
C GLY A 50 -17.08 0.21 -12.84
N PRO A 51 -17.81 -0.33 -13.80
CA PRO A 51 -19.09 -1.03 -13.58
C PRO A 51 -18.96 -2.33 -12.77
N ALA A 52 -17.79 -2.96 -12.77
CA ALA A 52 -17.50 -4.16 -11.99
C ALA A 52 -17.30 -3.88 -10.49
N PHE A 53 -17.11 -2.62 -10.10
CA PHE A 53 -16.78 -2.25 -8.73
C PHE A 53 -17.92 -1.51 -8.04
N ALA A 54 -18.01 -1.71 -6.74
CA ALA A 54 -18.77 -0.84 -5.85
C ALA A 54 -17.96 0.42 -5.51
N ALA A 55 -18.61 1.39 -4.85
CA ALA A 55 -17.88 2.53 -4.31
C ALA A 55 -16.82 2.05 -3.28
N PRO A 56 -15.61 2.62 -3.29
CA PRO A 56 -14.53 2.13 -2.43
C PRO A 56 -14.76 2.45 -0.95
N ILE A 57 -14.24 1.58 -0.10
CA ILE A 57 -14.04 1.84 1.33
C ILE A 57 -12.59 2.26 1.52
N VAL A 58 -12.35 3.42 2.09
CA VAL A 58 -11.00 3.89 2.43
C VAL A 58 -10.83 3.90 3.93
N VAL A 59 -9.90 3.09 4.45
CA VAL A 59 -9.59 3.07 5.88
C VAL A 59 -8.36 3.93 6.13
N CYS A 60 -8.46 4.93 7.00
CA CYS A 60 -7.39 5.88 7.25
C CYS A 60 -7.39 6.43 8.67
N ASN A 61 -6.29 7.07 9.08
CA ASN A 61 -6.24 7.87 10.29
C ASN A 61 -7.13 9.11 10.13
N GLN A 62 -7.81 9.49 11.23
CA GLN A 62 -8.71 10.65 11.23
C GLN A 62 -8.04 11.97 10.87
N GLU A 63 -6.73 12.12 11.09
CA GLU A 63 -5.99 13.36 10.78
C GLU A 63 -5.94 13.64 9.27
N HIS A 64 -5.93 12.60 8.43
CA HIS A 64 -5.82 12.72 6.98
C HIS A 64 -7.18 12.73 6.26
N ARG A 65 -8.30 12.59 6.98
CA ARG A 65 -9.63 12.37 6.38
C ARG A 65 -10.05 13.39 5.33
N PHE A 66 -9.82 14.67 5.61
CA PHE A 66 -10.24 15.74 4.68
C PHE A 66 -9.39 15.76 3.42
N LEU A 67 -8.07 15.57 3.55
CA LEU A 67 -7.16 15.48 2.42
C LEU A 67 -7.52 14.28 1.52
N ILE A 68 -7.83 13.15 2.12
CA ILE A 68 -8.26 11.94 1.39
C ILE A 68 -9.59 12.19 0.68
N ALA A 69 -10.59 12.74 1.38
CA ALA A 69 -11.89 13.06 0.79
C ALA A 69 -11.77 14.02 -0.38
N GLU A 70 -10.94 15.07 -0.25
CA GLU A 70 -10.68 16.03 -1.31
C GLU A 70 -10.01 15.35 -2.52
N GLN A 71 -8.96 14.56 -2.31
CA GLN A 71 -8.24 13.88 -3.39
C GLN A 71 -9.12 12.87 -4.15
N LEU A 72 -9.95 12.12 -3.45
CA LEU A 72 -10.92 11.21 -4.07
C LEU A 72 -11.96 11.98 -4.91
N ARG A 73 -12.47 13.08 -4.39
CA ARG A 73 -13.40 13.95 -5.12
C ARG A 73 -12.76 14.52 -6.38
N ASN A 74 -11.51 15.01 -6.28
CA ASN A 74 -10.76 15.54 -7.42
C ASN A 74 -10.47 14.48 -8.49
N ALA A 75 -10.40 13.20 -8.11
CA ALA A 75 -10.30 12.08 -9.03
C ALA A 75 -11.65 11.60 -9.60
N GLY A 76 -12.77 12.24 -9.22
CA GLY A 76 -14.11 11.85 -9.66
C GLY A 76 -14.65 10.58 -9.00
N ILE A 77 -14.08 10.14 -7.88
CA ILE A 77 -14.57 8.98 -7.12
C ILE A 77 -15.80 9.39 -6.32
N VAL A 78 -16.94 8.79 -6.62
CA VAL A 78 -18.22 9.10 -6.00
C VAL A 78 -18.64 7.99 -5.03
N GLY A 79 -19.24 8.38 -3.89
CA GLY A 79 -19.81 7.45 -2.92
C GLY A 79 -18.80 6.68 -2.08
N ALA A 80 -17.53 7.10 -2.08
CA ALA A 80 -16.51 6.51 -1.22
C ALA A 80 -16.92 6.58 0.26
N ARG A 81 -16.80 5.46 0.99
CA ARG A 81 -16.99 5.39 2.44
C ARG A 81 -15.63 5.53 3.11
N ILE A 82 -15.41 6.56 3.90
CA ILE A 82 -14.13 6.81 4.58
C ILE A 82 -14.25 6.39 6.03
N VAL A 83 -13.58 5.30 6.40
CA VAL A 83 -13.56 4.71 7.73
C VAL A 83 -12.37 5.25 8.50
N LEU A 84 -12.63 5.86 9.64
CA LEU A 84 -11.62 6.53 10.46
C LEU A 84 -11.17 5.63 11.61
N GLU A 85 -9.91 5.23 11.57
CA GLU A 85 -9.26 4.56 12.70
C GLU A 85 -8.91 5.60 13.78
N PRO A 86 -9.35 5.39 15.04
CA PRO A 86 -8.99 6.28 16.13
C PRO A 86 -7.51 6.17 16.52
N VAL A 87 -6.91 5.02 16.27
CA VAL A 87 -5.49 4.70 16.51
C VAL A 87 -5.03 3.64 15.51
N GLY A 88 -3.80 3.72 15.03
CA GLY A 88 -3.24 2.70 14.14
C GLY A 88 -3.07 1.34 14.85
N ARG A 89 -3.64 0.28 14.28
CA ARG A 89 -3.56 -1.10 14.77
C ARG A 89 -3.05 -2.09 13.70
N ASN A 90 -2.29 -1.57 12.72
CA ASN A 90 -1.80 -2.36 11.60
C ASN A 90 -2.96 -2.82 10.66
N SER A 91 -2.68 -3.67 9.66
CA SER A 91 -3.63 -3.93 8.57
C SER A 91 -4.79 -4.87 8.94
N ALA A 92 -4.62 -5.86 9.83
CA ALA A 92 -5.69 -6.81 10.10
C ALA A 92 -6.94 -6.17 10.73
N PRO A 93 -6.86 -5.31 11.76
CA PRO A 93 -8.03 -4.63 12.30
C PRO A 93 -8.69 -3.67 11.30
N ALA A 94 -7.90 -2.96 10.51
CA ALA A 94 -8.39 -2.05 9.48
C ALA A 94 -9.22 -2.78 8.41
N ILE A 95 -8.69 -3.89 7.90
CA ILE A 95 -9.36 -4.73 6.91
C ILE A 95 -10.59 -5.41 7.52
N ALA A 96 -10.48 -5.90 8.76
CA ALA A 96 -11.59 -6.50 9.47
C ALA A 96 -12.76 -5.52 9.65
N ALA A 97 -12.49 -4.23 9.93
CA ALA A 97 -13.53 -3.21 10.04
C ALA A 97 -14.28 -3.02 8.71
N ALA A 98 -13.56 -2.96 7.60
CA ALA A 98 -14.18 -2.90 6.27
C ALA A 98 -15.00 -4.17 5.97
N ALA A 99 -14.48 -5.36 6.30
CA ALA A 99 -15.17 -6.63 6.08
C ALA A 99 -16.45 -6.75 6.93
N VAL A 100 -16.43 -6.32 8.19
CA VAL A 100 -17.62 -6.29 9.06
C VAL A 100 -18.68 -5.36 8.50
N LEU A 101 -18.29 -4.14 8.05
CA LEU A 101 -19.22 -3.19 7.44
C LEU A 101 -19.86 -3.73 6.14
N VAL A 102 -19.08 -4.44 5.32
CA VAL A 102 -19.60 -5.05 4.09
C VAL A 102 -20.50 -6.24 4.40
N ALA A 103 -20.15 -7.06 5.39
CA ALA A 103 -20.92 -8.23 5.77
C ALA A 103 -22.30 -7.92 6.38
N GLU A 104 -22.52 -6.69 6.88
CA GLU A 104 -23.86 -6.24 7.29
C GLU A 104 -24.83 -6.18 6.10
N GLU A 105 -24.31 -5.94 4.87
CA GLU A 105 -25.12 -5.87 3.64
C GLU A 105 -25.08 -7.21 2.88
N ASP A 106 -23.88 -7.78 2.68
CA ASP A 106 -23.66 -9.04 1.96
C ASP A 106 -22.39 -9.73 2.50
N PRO A 107 -22.50 -10.78 3.31
CA PRO A 107 -21.34 -11.49 3.83
C PRO A 107 -20.52 -12.24 2.75
N ASP A 108 -21.12 -12.51 1.60
CA ASP A 108 -20.46 -13.20 0.48
C ASP A 108 -19.89 -12.23 -0.55
N ALA A 109 -20.00 -10.92 -0.31
CA ALA A 109 -19.38 -9.90 -1.15
C ALA A 109 -17.87 -10.10 -1.21
N VAL A 110 -17.31 -9.96 -2.41
CA VAL A 110 -15.86 -10.02 -2.63
C VAL A 110 -15.24 -8.66 -2.35
N LEU A 111 -14.27 -8.64 -1.46
CA LEU A 111 -13.44 -7.47 -1.16
C LEU A 111 -12.10 -7.58 -1.87
N TRP A 112 -11.66 -6.48 -2.45
CA TRP A 112 -10.30 -6.34 -2.99
C TRP A 112 -9.54 -5.30 -2.17
N MET A 113 -8.65 -5.76 -1.29
CA MET A 113 -7.83 -4.93 -0.45
C MET A 113 -6.58 -4.48 -1.19
N MET A 114 -6.30 -3.19 -1.16
CA MET A 114 -5.14 -2.53 -1.77
C MET A 114 -4.50 -1.56 -0.78
N ALA A 115 -3.18 -1.46 -0.79
CA ALA A 115 -2.48 -0.36 -0.15
C ALA A 115 -2.59 0.91 -1.02
N ALA A 116 -2.82 2.07 -0.40
CA ALA A 116 -2.96 3.36 -1.10
C ALA A 116 -1.64 3.88 -1.70
N ASP A 117 -0.54 3.20 -1.46
CA ASP A 117 0.83 3.71 -1.63
C ASP A 117 1.74 2.82 -2.48
N ALA A 118 1.16 1.89 -3.26
CA ALA A 118 1.86 1.05 -4.22
C ALA A 118 1.64 1.52 -5.66
N ALA A 119 2.70 1.47 -6.47
CA ALA A 119 2.64 1.73 -7.90
C ALA A 119 2.36 0.45 -8.69
N ILE A 120 1.59 0.58 -9.77
CA ILE A 120 1.29 -0.48 -10.74
C ILE A 120 1.47 0.12 -12.13
N ALA A 121 2.34 -0.46 -12.94
CA ALA A 121 2.59 0.02 -14.30
C ALA A 121 1.58 -0.53 -15.30
N ASP A 122 1.15 -1.80 -15.16
CA ASP A 122 0.18 -2.47 -16.05
C ASP A 122 -1.14 -2.77 -15.32
N VAL A 123 -2.02 -1.77 -15.29
CA VAL A 123 -3.36 -1.91 -14.70
C VAL A 123 -4.23 -2.93 -15.46
N PRO A 124 -4.25 -3.01 -16.79
CA PRO A 124 -4.97 -4.06 -17.51
C PRO A 124 -4.56 -5.48 -17.10
N ALA A 125 -3.25 -5.76 -16.98
CA ALA A 125 -2.76 -7.05 -16.51
C ALA A 125 -3.19 -7.34 -15.06
N LEU A 126 -3.17 -6.32 -14.18
CA LEU A 126 -3.69 -6.45 -12.82
C LEU A 126 -5.18 -6.82 -12.80
N LEU A 127 -6.01 -6.18 -13.62
CA LEU A 127 -7.45 -6.47 -13.68
C LEU A 127 -7.73 -7.88 -14.21
N THR A 128 -6.93 -8.35 -15.17
CA THR A 128 -7.00 -9.74 -15.64
C THR A 128 -6.65 -10.75 -14.52
N ALA A 129 -5.60 -10.46 -13.75
CA ALA A 129 -5.24 -11.26 -12.58
C ALA A 129 -6.31 -11.21 -11.47
N LEU A 130 -6.98 -10.06 -11.31
CA LEU A 130 -8.09 -9.89 -10.37
C LEU A 130 -9.28 -10.79 -10.72
N ASP A 131 -9.61 -10.94 -12.00
CA ASP A 131 -10.71 -11.83 -12.43
C ASP A 131 -10.47 -13.27 -11.96
N SER A 132 -9.25 -13.80 -12.10
CA SER A 132 -8.87 -15.12 -11.58
C SER A 132 -8.90 -15.18 -10.03
N ALA A 133 -8.42 -14.12 -9.37
CA ALA A 133 -8.44 -14.03 -7.92
C ALA A 133 -9.88 -14.04 -7.36
N VAL A 134 -10.81 -13.35 -8.01
CA VAL A 134 -12.24 -13.33 -7.63
C VAL A 134 -12.87 -14.71 -7.72
N VAL A 135 -12.54 -15.50 -8.73
CA VAL A 135 -13.01 -16.89 -8.84
C VAL A 135 -12.55 -17.69 -7.62
N ALA A 136 -11.27 -17.67 -7.30
CA ALA A 136 -10.75 -18.40 -6.15
C ALA A 136 -11.31 -17.87 -4.80
N ALA A 137 -11.48 -16.56 -4.64
CA ALA A 137 -12.05 -15.96 -3.44
C ALA A 137 -13.49 -16.43 -3.19
N ARG A 138 -14.30 -16.57 -4.23
CA ARG A 138 -15.68 -17.11 -4.13
C ARG A 138 -15.71 -18.59 -3.75
N HIS A 139 -14.60 -19.31 -3.92
CA HIS A 139 -14.42 -20.69 -3.42
C HIS A 139 -13.78 -20.73 -2.02
N GLY A 140 -13.81 -19.61 -1.28
CA GLY A 140 -13.35 -19.54 0.11
C GLY A 140 -11.83 -19.42 0.26
N ARG A 141 -11.12 -18.88 -0.75
CA ARG A 141 -9.68 -18.62 -0.68
C ARG A 141 -9.39 -17.21 -0.20
N ILE A 142 -8.24 -17.04 0.47
CA ILE A 142 -7.58 -15.75 0.73
C ILE A 142 -6.51 -15.59 -0.36
N VAL A 143 -6.80 -14.80 -1.37
CA VAL A 143 -5.94 -14.72 -2.57
C VAL A 143 -5.05 -13.49 -2.51
N THR A 144 -3.77 -13.64 -2.82
CA THR A 144 -2.85 -12.52 -3.03
C THR A 144 -2.24 -12.55 -4.44
N PHE A 145 -1.54 -11.47 -4.81
CA PHE A 145 -0.82 -11.39 -6.08
C PHE A 145 0.67 -11.52 -5.82
N GLY A 146 1.30 -12.46 -6.52
CA GLY A 146 2.70 -12.79 -6.38
C GLY A 146 3.55 -12.19 -7.49
N MET A 147 4.55 -11.39 -7.15
CA MET A 147 5.48 -10.76 -8.07
C MET A 147 6.77 -11.56 -8.17
N ARG A 148 7.35 -11.67 -9.37
CA ARG A 148 8.65 -12.32 -9.53
C ARG A 148 9.74 -11.51 -8.82
N PRO A 149 10.51 -12.11 -7.89
CA PRO A 149 11.61 -11.42 -7.24
C PRO A 149 12.72 -11.06 -8.23
N THR A 150 13.22 -9.84 -8.12
CA THR A 150 14.39 -9.35 -8.88
C THR A 150 15.63 -9.12 -8.01
N ALA A 151 15.43 -9.11 -6.68
CA ALA A 151 16.47 -8.92 -5.67
C ALA A 151 16.10 -9.61 -4.35
N PRO A 152 17.05 -9.89 -3.43
CA PRO A 152 16.75 -10.49 -2.14
C PRO A 152 16.25 -9.45 -1.11
N GLU A 153 15.07 -8.89 -1.36
CA GLU A 153 14.46 -7.88 -0.49
C GLU A 153 14.01 -8.48 0.84
N THR A 154 14.49 -7.92 1.95
CA THR A 154 14.12 -8.35 3.31
C THR A 154 12.88 -7.62 3.86
N GLY A 155 12.42 -6.61 3.15
CA GLY A 155 11.23 -5.82 3.51
C GLY A 155 9.91 -6.42 3.04
N TYR A 156 9.94 -7.48 2.21
CA TYR A 156 8.76 -8.09 1.60
C TYR A 156 8.46 -9.48 2.17
N GLY A 157 7.20 -9.89 2.03
CA GLY A 157 6.80 -11.27 2.20
C GLY A 157 7.16 -12.12 0.98
N TYR A 158 7.50 -13.38 1.20
CA TYR A 158 7.79 -14.36 0.16
C TYR A 158 6.78 -15.50 0.20
N ILE A 159 6.32 -15.91 -0.98
CA ILE A 159 5.29 -16.93 -1.18
C ILE A 159 5.89 -18.07 -1.99
N GLU A 160 6.00 -19.26 -1.40
CA GLU A 160 6.31 -20.47 -2.14
C GLU A 160 5.04 -20.96 -2.86
N GLN A 161 5.09 -20.97 -4.18
CA GLN A 161 3.98 -21.37 -5.03
C GLN A 161 3.77 -22.89 -4.96
N GLY A 162 2.54 -23.31 -4.66
CA GLY A 162 2.10 -24.70 -4.65
C GLY A 162 1.38 -25.11 -5.93
N PRO A 163 0.59 -26.19 -5.88
CA PRO A 163 -0.19 -26.66 -7.03
C PRO A 163 -1.24 -25.65 -7.48
N GLU A 164 -1.53 -25.68 -8.77
CA GLU A 164 -2.64 -24.91 -9.34
C GLU A 164 -3.99 -25.40 -8.81
N LEU A 165 -4.91 -24.47 -8.55
CA LEU A 165 -6.24 -24.78 -8.05
C LEU A 165 -7.14 -25.22 -9.20
N ALA A 166 -7.76 -26.39 -9.08
CA ALA A 166 -8.67 -26.92 -10.12
C ALA A 166 -9.91 -26.03 -10.34
N GLU A 167 -10.37 -25.37 -9.27
CA GLU A 167 -11.53 -24.46 -9.30
C GLU A 167 -11.23 -23.07 -9.86
N ALA A 168 -9.95 -22.69 -10.00
CA ALA A 168 -9.52 -21.35 -10.43
C ALA A 168 -8.21 -21.45 -11.24
N PRO A 169 -8.28 -21.66 -12.56
CA PRO A 169 -7.10 -21.73 -13.42
C PRO A 169 -6.23 -20.48 -13.33
N GLY A 170 -4.91 -20.66 -13.28
CA GLY A 170 -3.91 -19.60 -13.10
C GLY A 170 -3.73 -19.15 -11.65
N VAL A 171 -4.49 -19.71 -10.71
CA VAL A 171 -4.34 -19.47 -9.27
C VAL A 171 -3.72 -20.69 -8.62
N HIS A 172 -2.74 -20.50 -7.76
CA HIS A 172 -2.01 -21.56 -7.08
C HIS A 172 -2.25 -21.53 -5.58
N ALA A 173 -2.29 -22.69 -4.95
CA ALA A 173 -2.23 -22.78 -3.49
C ALA A 173 -0.90 -22.20 -3.00
N VAL A 174 -0.89 -21.60 -1.82
CA VAL A 174 0.33 -21.17 -1.15
C VAL A 174 0.90 -22.37 -0.38
N ALA A 175 2.07 -22.87 -0.78
CA ALA A 175 2.76 -23.93 -0.07
C ALA A 175 3.38 -23.41 1.22
N ARG A 176 3.93 -22.21 1.21
CA ARG A 176 4.49 -21.52 2.37
C ARG A 176 4.44 -20.01 2.17
N PHE A 177 4.14 -19.29 3.22
CA PHE A 177 4.26 -17.83 3.29
C PHE A 177 5.30 -17.45 4.35
N ARG A 178 6.17 -16.50 4.05
CA ARG A 178 7.19 -16.02 4.98
C ARG A 178 7.30 -14.49 4.90
N GLU A 179 6.82 -13.81 5.91
CA GLU A 179 6.91 -12.35 6.01
C GLU A 179 8.31 -11.91 6.47
N LYS A 180 8.90 -10.98 5.76
CA LYS A 180 10.18 -10.31 6.08
C LYS A 180 11.28 -11.27 6.52
N PRO A 181 11.77 -12.16 5.64
CA PRO A 181 12.85 -13.09 5.96
C PRO A 181 14.16 -12.34 6.24
N ASP A 182 15.11 -13.01 6.87
CA ASP A 182 16.48 -12.50 6.92
C ASP A 182 17.16 -12.54 5.54
N ALA A 183 18.31 -11.86 5.42
CA ALA A 183 19.00 -11.71 4.14
C ALA A 183 19.44 -13.06 3.51
N ALA A 184 19.82 -14.04 4.33
CA ALA A 184 20.24 -15.35 3.85
C ALA A 184 19.04 -16.14 3.28
N ALA A 185 17.90 -16.11 3.96
CA ALA A 185 16.67 -16.72 3.50
C ALA A 185 16.15 -16.03 2.23
N ALA A 186 16.15 -14.68 2.18
CA ALA A 186 15.74 -13.93 1.01
C ALA A 186 16.58 -14.28 -0.22
N ALA A 187 17.91 -14.35 -0.07
CA ALA A 187 18.83 -14.75 -1.15
C ALA A 187 18.55 -16.18 -1.64
N SER A 188 18.28 -17.12 -0.72
CA SER A 188 17.90 -18.49 -1.05
C SER A 188 16.59 -18.57 -1.83
N PHE A 189 15.58 -17.78 -1.44
CA PHE A 189 14.26 -17.75 -2.10
C PHE A 189 14.34 -17.19 -3.53
N VAL A 190 15.19 -16.20 -3.76
CA VAL A 190 15.45 -15.69 -5.11
C VAL A 190 16.19 -16.73 -5.97
N ALA A 191 17.19 -17.41 -5.40
CA ALA A 191 18.00 -18.37 -6.12
C ALA A 191 17.23 -19.63 -6.53
N ASP A 192 16.25 -20.09 -5.74
CA ASP A 192 15.48 -21.29 -6.05
C ASP A 192 14.40 -21.08 -7.12
N GLY A 193 14.03 -19.81 -7.40
CA GLY A 193 13.08 -19.42 -8.45
C GLY A 193 11.64 -19.88 -8.23
N ARG A 194 11.30 -20.44 -7.05
CA ARG A 194 9.94 -20.93 -6.72
C ARG A 194 9.16 -19.96 -5.87
N HIS A 195 9.79 -18.90 -5.39
CA HIS A 195 9.19 -17.92 -4.53
C HIS A 195 8.77 -16.66 -5.30
N LEU A 196 7.66 -16.09 -4.89
CA LEU A 196 7.14 -14.81 -5.37
C LEU A 196 7.14 -13.80 -4.22
N TRP A 197 7.30 -12.52 -4.50
CA TRP A 197 7.04 -11.47 -3.51
C TRP A 197 5.53 -11.32 -3.30
N ASN A 198 5.11 -11.16 -2.06
CA ASN A 198 3.75 -10.74 -1.73
C ASN A 198 3.56 -9.26 -2.03
N SER A 199 2.61 -8.93 -2.89
CA SER A 199 2.27 -7.54 -3.22
C SER A 199 1.57 -6.79 -2.08
N GLY A 200 1.07 -7.51 -1.07
CA GLY A 200 0.23 -6.95 -0.03
C GLY A 200 -1.19 -6.61 -0.46
N MET A 201 -1.58 -6.95 -1.70
CA MET A 201 -2.98 -6.88 -2.14
C MET A 201 -3.65 -8.23 -1.91
N PHE A 202 -4.89 -8.21 -1.39
CA PHE A 202 -5.64 -9.44 -1.11
C PHE A 202 -7.06 -9.38 -1.65
N VAL A 203 -7.57 -10.55 -2.07
CA VAL A 203 -8.95 -10.74 -2.53
C VAL A 203 -9.58 -11.89 -1.75
N PHE A 204 -10.74 -11.65 -1.16
CA PHE A 204 -11.47 -12.63 -0.34
C PHE A 204 -12.94 -12.23 -0.23
N THR A 205 -13.81 -13.15 0.23
CA THR A 205 -15.14 -12.75 0.67
C THR A 205 -15.10 -12.24 2.11
N ALA A 206 -16.03 -11.36 2.49
CA ALA A 206 -16.12 -10.86 3.87
C ALA A 206 -16.26 -12.03 4.86
N ARG A 207 -17.08 -13.03 4.53
CA ARG A 207 -17.26 -14.26 5.30
C ARG A 207 -15.95 -15.00 5.51
N THR A 208 -15.22 -15.30 4.42
CA THR A 208 -13.96 -16.04 4.47
C THR A 208 -12.94 -15.34 5.36
N LEU A 209 -12.78 -14.02 5.21
CA LEU A 209 -11.86 -13.27 6.05
C LEU A 209 -12.22 -13.35 7.54
N MET A 210 -13.51 -13.19 7.86
CA MET A 210 -13.96 -13.25 9.26
C MET A 210 -13.75 -14.64 9.86
N GLU A 211 -14.02 -15.71 9.12
CA GLU A 211 -13.75 -17.09 9.56
C GLU A 211 -12.25 -17.31 9.83
N GLU A 212 -11.38 -16.81 8.94
CA GLU A 212 -9.93 -16.95 9.09
C GLU A 212 -9.38 -16.11 10.26
N LEU A 213 -9.94 -14.93 10.50
CA LEU A 213 -9.59 -14.12 11.67
C LEU A 213 -10.04 -14.81 12.98
N ASP A 214 -11.24 -15.37 13.04
CA ASP A 214 -11.70 -16.12 14.20
C ASP A 214 -10.81 -17.34 14.48
N ALA A 215 -10.35 -18.03 13.43
CA ALA A 215 -9.51 -19.21 13.58
C ALA A 215 -8.06 -18.90 13.98
N HIS A 216 -7.47 -17.82 13.46
CA HIS A 216 -6.03 -17.57 13.55
C HIS A 216 -5.64 -16.34 14.37
N ALA A 217 -6.57 -15.40 14.60
CA ALA A 217 -6.39 -14.20 15.40
C ALA A 217 -7.69 -13.85 16.18
N PRO A 218 -8.14 -14.72 17.08
CA PRO A 218 -9.48 -14.67 17.70
C PRO A 218 -9.75 -13.39 18.49
N ASP A 219 -8.72 -12.67 18.90
CA ASP A 219 -8.87 -11.41 19.66
C ASP A 219 -9.17 -10.19 18.76
N VAL A 220 -8.99 -10.32 17.44
CA VAL A 220 -9.16 -9.19 16.50
C VAL A 220 -10.64 -8.95 16.23
N LEU A 221 -11.37 -9.98 15.77
CA LEU A 221 -12.72 -9.80 15.23
C LEU A 221 -13.74 -9.34 16.29
N PRO A 222 -13.75 -9.84 17.55
CA PRO A 222 -14.67 -9.35 18.58
C PRO A 222 -14.49 -7.86 18.89
N ALA A 223 -13.23 -7.40 19.02
CA ALA A 223 -12.93 -6.00 19.28
C ALA A 223 -13.36 -5.09 18.11
N VAL A 224 -13.11 -5.55 16.88
CA VAL A 224 -13.51 -4.81 15.68
C VAL A 224 -15.04 -4.78 15.53
N ARG A 225 -15.76 -5.88 15.77
CA ARG A 225 -17.23 -5.92 15.73
C ARG A 225 -17.84 -4.94 16.73
N LEU A 226 -17.32 -4.89 17.95
CA LEU A 226 -17.76 -3.93 18.96
C LEU A 226 -17.49 -2.50 18.49
N SER A 227 -16.30 -2.22 18.00
CA SER A 227 -15.93 -0.89 17.48
C SER A 227 -16.81 -0.44 16.30
N VAL A 228 -17.16 -1.35 15.40
CA VAL A 228 -18.10 -1.08 14.29
C VAL A 228 -19.51 -0.88 14.80
N ALA A 229 -19.97 -1.64 15.80
CA ALA A 229 -21.29 -1.47 16.41
C ALA A 229 -21.43 -0.09 17.12
N GLU A 230 -20.35 0.42 17.69
CA GLU A 230 -20.29 1.74 18.36
C GLU A 230 -19.99 2.89 17.39
N ARG A 231 -19.90 2.62 16.07
CA ARG A 231 -19.55 3.63 15.08
C ARG A 231 -20.53 4.80 15.05
N THR A 232 -20.03 5.96 14.73
CA THR A 232 -20.82 7.16 14.46
C THR A 232 -20.61 7.64 13.03
N ALA A 233 -21.70 8.07 12.37
CA ALA A 233 -21.64 8.70 11.06
C ALA A 233 -21.41 10.20 11.23
N ASP A 234 -20.49 10.75 10.44
CA ASP A 234 -20.16 12.18 10.40
C ASP A 234 -19.95 12.57 8.93
N LEU A 235 -21.03 12.97 8.26
CA LEU A 235 -21.09 13.20 6.80
C LEU A 235 -20.65 11.95 6.03
N ASP A 236 -19.56 12.05 5.26
CA ASP A 236 -18.99 10.95 4.48
C ASP A 236 -18.06 10.04 5.31
N PHE A 237 -17.90 10.32 6.61
CA PHE A 237 -16.99 9.63 7.48
C PHE A 237 -17.70 8.64 8.40
N ILE A 238 -17.09 7.48 8.59
CA ILE A 238 -17.50 6.48 9.57
C ILE A 238 -16.42 6.44 10.66
N ARG A 239 -16.75 6.94 11.85
CA ARG A 239 -15.85 6.92 13.00
C ARG A 239 -16.05 5.63 13.78
N LEU A 240 -15.00 4.85 13.91
CA LEU A 240 -15.02 3.62 14.72
C LEU A 240 -15.03 3.93 16.22
N GLY A 241 -15.63 3.05 17.02
CA GLY A 241 -15.62 3.14 18.48
C GLY A 241 -14.19 3.11 19.04
N VAL A 242 -13.82 4.15 19.80
CA VAL A 242 -12.42 4.41 20.20
C VAL A 242 -11.90 3.33 21.14
N GLU A 243 -12.65 3.00 22.19
CA GLU A 243 -12.18 2.09 23.24
C GLU A 243 -12.01 0.67 22.70
N ALA A 244 -13.01 0.17 21.98
CA ALA A 244 -12.99 -1.18 21.43
C ALA A 244 -11.88 -1.34 20.37
N PHE A 245 -11.70 -0.35 19.46
CA PHE A 245 -10.63 -0.41 18.47
C PHE A 245 -9.24 -0.28 19.10
N SER A 246 -9.10 0.53 20.14
CA SER A 246 -7.82 0.71 20.85
C SER A 246 -7.41 -0.55 21.63
N ALA A 247 -8.36 -1.37 22.04
CA ALA A 247 -8.10 -2.66 22.68
C ALA A 247 -7.68 -3.76 21.70
N CYS A 248 -7.91 -3.55 20.39
CA CYS A 248 -7.59 -4.54 19.36
C CYS A 248 -6.07 -4.78 19.27
N PRO A 249 -5.60 -6.03 19.09
CA PRO A 249 -4.19 -6.32 18.84
C PRO A 249 -3.66 -5.57 17.60
N SER A 250 -2.42 -5.07 17.69
CA SER A 250 -1.76 -4.45 16.53
C SER A 250 -1.02 -5.53 15.75
N ILE A 251 -1.65 -6.03 14.69
CA ILE A 251 -1.12 -7.13 13.86
C ILE A 251 -1.46 -6.92 12.38
N SER A 252 -0.55 -7.28 11.47
CA SER A 252 -0.85 -7.26 10.04
C SER A 252 -1.65 -8.48 9.61
N LEU A 253 -2.38 -8.38 8.50
CA LEU A 253 -3.10 -9.51 7.90
C LEU A 253 -2.15 -10.65 7.51
N ASP A 254 -0.94 -10.32 7.10
CA ASP A 254 0.10 -11.28 6.75
C ASP A 254 0.40 -12.20 7.92
N TYR A 255 0.68 -11.64 9.11
CA TYR A 255 0.93 -12.42 10.33
C TYR A 255 -0.32 -13.01 10.96
N ALA A 256 -1.46 -12.30 10.88
CA ALA A 256 -2.70 -12.77 11.49
C ALA A 256 -3.28 -13.97 10.76
N VAL A 257 -3.25 -13.95 9.41
CA VAL A 257 -3.94 -14.92 8.55
C VAL A 257 -3.00 -15.55 7.54
N ALA A 258 -2.32 -14.78 6.67
CA ALA A 258 -1.66 -15.31 5.48
C ALA A 258 -0.55 -16.34 5.77
N GLU A 259 0.21 -16.16 6.84
CA GLU A 259 1.24 -17.15 7.28
C GLU A 259 0.66 -18.42 7.93
N ARG A 260 -0.62 -18.41 8.33
CA ARG A 260 -1.22 -19.46 9.17
C ARG A 260 -2.29 -20.26 8.47
N THR A 261 -2.99 -19.63 7.54
CA THR A 261 -4.15 -20.23 6.87
C THR A 261 -3.74 -21.28 5.83
N HIS A 262 -4.53 -22.33 5.71
CA HIS A 262 -4.47 -23.29 4.61
C HIS A 262 -5.32 -22.87 3.40
N ARG A 263 -6.03 -21.75 3.50
CA ARG A 263 -6.86 -21.20 2.42
C ARG A 263 -6.12 -20.18 1.57
N ALA A 264 -4.83 -19.90 1.88
CA ALA A 264 -4.04 -18.95 1.10
C ALA A 264 -3.85 -19.44 -0.33
N ALA A 265 -4.01 -18.52 -1.29
CA ALA A 265 -3.76 -18.74 -2.69
C ALA A 265 -3.03 -17.55 -3.31
N VAL A 266 -2.32 -17.77 -4.40
CA VAL A 266 -1.55 -16.72 -5.09
C VAL A 266 -1.83 -16.74 -6.58
N VAL A 267 -2.03 -15.56 -7.16
CA VAL A 267 -2.01 -15.33 -8.61
C VAL A 267 -0.63 -14.78 -8.97
N PRO A 268 0.21 -15.52 -9.70
CA PRO A 268 1.44 -14.96 -10.26
C PRO A 268 1.09 -13.86 -11.25
N ALA A 269 1.67 -12.68 -11.10
CA ALA A 269 1.34 -11.53 -11.95
C ALA A 269 2.60 -10.70 -12.26
N ASP A 270 2.70 -10.27 -13.52
CA ASP A 270 3.71 -9.31 -13.96
C ASP A 270 2.98 -8.00 -14.32
N ILE A 271 2.90 -7.12 -13.34
CA ILE A 271 2.08 -5.90 -13.40
C ILE A 271 2.91 -4.63 -13.17
N GLY A 272 4.23 -4.76 -13.14
CA GLY A 272 5.11 -3.64 -12.83
C GLY A 272 4.84 -3.05 -11.45
N TRP A 273 4.63 -3.92 -10.45
CA TRP A 273 4.37 -3.52 -9.06
C TRP A 273 5.62 -3.00 -8.36
N SER A 274 5.45 -1.95 -7.59
CA SER A 274 6.46 -1.43 -6.65
C SER A 274 5.77 -0.89 -5.40
N ASP A 275 6.37 -1.14 -4.23
CA ASP A 275 5.92 -0.55 -2.96
C ASP A 275 6.28 0.93 -2.82
N VAL A 276 7.05 1.49 -3.77
CA VAL A 276 7.57 2.88 -3.75
C VAL A 276 8.20 3.19 -2.39
N GLY A 277 9.00 2.26 -1.89
CA GLY A 277 9.53 2.29 -0.53
C GLY A 277 10.73 3.21 -0.32
N SER A 278 11.36 3.71 -1.39
CA SER A 278 12.57 4.51 -1.32
C SER A 278 12.75 5.42 -2.54
N TRP A 279 13.67 6.38 -2.45
CA TRP A 279 14.07 7.23 -3.58
C TRP A 279 14.72 6.43 -4.72
N SER A 280 15.42 5.32 -4.41
CA SER A 280 15.95 4.41 -5.43
C SER A 280 14.84 3.76 -6.23
N ALA A 281 13.76 3.31 -5.58
CA ALA A 281 12.59 2.76 -6.26
C ALA A 281 11.92 3.79 -7.20
N LEU A 282 11.85 5.06 -6.80
CA LEU A 282 11.34 6.13 -7.65
C LEU A 282 12.26 6.42 -8.84
N TRP A 283 13.59 6.29 -8.68
CA TRP A 283 14.49 6.36 -9.82
C TRP A 283 14.30 5.18 -10.78
N GLU A 284 14.08 3.96 -10.26
CA GLU A 284 13.81 2.78 -11.10
C GLU A 284 12.54 2.93 -11.93
N LEU A 285 11.48 3.46 -11.34
CA LEU A 285 10.17 3.68 -11.97
C LEU A 285 10.15 4.85 -12.94
N GLY A 286 10.99 5.87 -12.71
CA GLY A 286 10.96 7.11 -13.46
C GLY A 286 11.45 6.98 -14.91
N ALA A 287 10.92 7.81 -15.80
CA ALA A 287 11.42 7.93 -17.16
C ALA A 287 12.83 8.53 -17.17
N LYS A 288 13.78 7.80 -17.73
CA LYS A 288 15.20 8.16 -17.74
C LYS A 288 15.57 8.89 -19.03
N ASP A 289 16.43 9.92 -18.91
CA ASP A 289 17.12 10.51 -20.06
C ASP A 289 18.22 9.55 -20.59
N ALA A 290 18.93 9.97 -21.64
CA ALA A 290 20.00 9.18 -22.25
C ALA A 290 21.18 8.87 -21.31
N ALA A 291 21.37 9.65 -20.25
CA ALA A 291 22.38 9.46 -19.21
C ALA A 291 21.83 8.73 -17.95
N GLY A 292 20.61 8.22 -18.02
CA GLY A 292 19.99 7.49 -16.92
C GLY A 292 19.42 8.36 -15.80
N ASN A 293 19.27 9.67 -16.00
CA ASN A 293 18.75 10.57 -14.99
C ASN A 293 17.21 10.63 -15.03
N VAL A 294 16.60 10.82 -13.86
CA VAL A 294 15.19 11.15 -13.69
C VAL A 294 15.09 12.53 -13.07
N THR A 295 14.33 13.43 -13.69
CA THR A 295 14.17 14.81 -13.22
C THR A 295 12.69 15.16 -13.04
N LEU A 296 12.37 15.87 -11.95
CA LEU A 296 11.06 16.43 -11.70
C LEU A 296 11.21 17.88 -11.21
N GLY A 297 10.43 18.79 -11.81
CA GLY A 297 10.50 20.24 -11.51
C GLY A 297 11.51 20.97 -12.40
N ASP A 298 11.93 22.17 -11.97
CA ASP A 298 12.86 23.02 -12.71
C ASP A 298 14.31 22.60 -12.45
N VAL A 299 14.81 21.66 -13.27
CA VAL A 299 16.12 21.01 -13.10
C VAL A 299 16.98 21.20 -14.33
N VAL A 300 18.25 21.58 -14.13
CA VAL A 300 19.28 21.65 -15.17
C VAL A 300 20.42 20.71 -14.79
N LEU A 301 20.77 19.81 -15.71
CA LEU A 301 21.83 18.83 -15.50
C LEU A 301 23.00 19.10 -16.46
N GLU A 302 24.25 19.04 -15.96
CA GLU A 302 25.45 19.06 -16.71
C GLU A 302 26.40 17.95 -16.26
N SER A 303 26.75 17.02 -17.15
CA SER A 303 27.65 15.89 -16.88
C SER A 303 27.15 15.03 -15.66
N ALA A 304 25.84 14.88 -15.52
CA ALA A 304 25.22 14.05 -14.46
C ALA A 304 24.79 12.70 -15.04
N GLU A 305 24.97 11.61 -14.28
CA GLU A 305 24.65 10.25 -14.70
C GLU A 305 23.89 9.49 -13.59
N ASN A 306 22.84 8.75 -13.98
CA ASN A 306 22.05 7.89 -13.08
C ASN A 306 21.51 8.61 -11.84
N CYS A 307 21.20 9.89 -11.93
CA CYS A 307 20.71 10.69 -10.83
C CYS A 307 19.18 10.73 -10.79
N TYR A 308 18.63 10.87 -9.59
CA TYR A 308 17.24 11.27 -9.37
C TYR A 308 17.25 12.69 -8.79
N VAL A 309 16.67 13.65 -9.49
CA VAL A 309 16.63 15.04 -9.04
C VAL A 309 15.18 15.52 -9.04
N ARG A 310 14.69 15.90 -7.86
CA ARG A 310 13.34 16.46 -7.68
C ARG A 310 13.43 17.80 -6.99
N THR A 311 12.70 18.78 -7.49
CA THR A 311 12.57 20.09 -6.86
C THR A 311 11.12 20.56 -6.86
N ASP A 312 10.69 21.13 -5.73
CA ASP A 312 9.39 21.71 -5.55
C ASP A 312 9.48 23.26 -5.64
N GLY A 313 9.86 23.78 -6.82
CA GLY A 313 9.77 25.20 -7.16
C GLY A 313 11.09 25.97 -7.29
N GLN A 314 12.24 25.52 -6.76
CA GLN A 314 13.52 26.17 -6.95
C GLN A 314 14.21 25.65 -8.20
N LEU A 315 14.80 26.53 -9.02
CA LEU A 315 15.74 26.09 -10.06
C LEU A 315 16.89 25.32 -9.38
N THR A 316 17.06 24.06 -9.77
CA THR A 316 18.08 23.17 -9.24
C THR A 316 19.05 22.76 -10.33
N ALA A 317 20.30 23.24 -10.24
CA ALA A 317 21.38 22.87 -11.16
C ALA A 317 22.27 21.80 -10.54
N VAL A 318 22.59 20.76 -11.32
CA VAL A 318 23.44 19.64 -10.90
C VAL A 318 24.57 19.46 -11.91
N VAL A 319 25.80 19.47 -11.43
CA VAL A 319 27.01 19.37 -12.28
C VAL A 319 27.90 18.24 -11.80
N GLY A 320 28.21 17.28 -12.67
CA GLY A 320 29.22 16.25 -12.45
C GLY A 320 28.88 15.19 -11.42
N LEU A 321 27.60 15.06 -10.99
CA LEU A 321 27.19 14.04 -10.02
C LEU A 321 26.79 12.73 -10.70
N LYS A 322 27.05 11.62 -10.00
CA LYS A 322 26.69 10.26 -10.42
C LYS A 322 25.97 9.53 -9.29
N ASP A 323 25.05 8.64 -9.68
CA ASP A 323 24.33 7.74 -8.75
C ASP A 323 23.77 8.48 -7.52
N THR A 324 23.32 9.71 -7.72
CA THR A 324 22.92 10.64 -6.64
C THR A 324 21.41 10.88 -6.66
N VAL A 325 20.82 10.89 -5.47
CA VAL A 325 19.47 11.41 -5.24
C VAL A 325 19.59 12.79 -4.64
N LEU A 326 18.97 13.78 -5.28
CA LEU A 326 18.83 15.15 -4.78
C LEU A 326 17.36 15.53 -4.76
N VAL A 327 16.85 15.84 -3.57
CA VAL A 327 15.46 16.25 -3.39
C VAL A 327 15.43 17.59 -2.68
N VAL A 328 14.81 18.56 -3.32
CA VAL A 328 14.72 19.95 -2.84
C VAL A 328 13.27 20.28 -2.59
N THR A 329 12.92 20.60 -1.35
CA THR A 329 11.61 21.12 -0.94
C THR A 329 11.76 22.53 -0.40
N GLU A 330 10.64 23.22 -0.11
CA GLU A 330 10.68 24.60 0.40
C GLU A 330 11.52 24.76 1.68
N ASP A 331 11.57 23.71 2.52
CA ASP A 331 12.15 23.77 3.86
C ASP A 331 13.25 22.75 4.13
N ALA A 332 13.57 21.88 3.20
CA ALA A 332 14.59 20.87 3.37
C ALA A 332 15.25 20.45 2.04
N VAL A 333 16.52 20.03 2.12
CA VAL A 333 17.25 19.43 1.01
C VAL A 333 17.82 18.09 1.46
N LEU A 334 17.58 17.06 0.68
CA LEU A 334 18.22 15.76 0.82
C LEU A 334 19.17 15.52 -0.34
N ALA A 335 20.42 15.23 -0.05
CA ALA A 335 21.40 14.72 -1.01
C ALA A 335 22.00 13.43 -0.47
N MET A 336 22.01 12.38 -1.29
CA MET A 336 22.56 11.08 -0.89
C MET A 336 23.02 10.27 -2.10
N HIS A 337 23.91 9.31 -1.88
CA HIS A 337 24.16 8.26 -2.86
C HIS A 337 22.92 7.35 -2.96
N ARG A 338 22.55 6.94 -4.16
CA ARG A 338 21.32 6.18 -4.43
C ARG A 338 21.23 4.87 -3.60
N ASP A 339 22.35 4.16 -3.42
CA ASP A 339 22.41 2.92 -2.65
C ASP A 339 22.17 3.10 -1.13
N MET A 340 22.20 4.36 -0.66
CA MET A 340 21.97 4.70 0.76
C MET A 340 20.53 5.09 1.07
N ALA A 341 19.59 4.82 0.14
CA ALA A 341 18.20 5.28 0.27
C ALA A 341 17.48 4.76 1.54
N GLN A 342 17.87 3.62 2.07
CA GLN A 342 17.30 3.09 3.32
C GLN A 342 17.75 3.90 4.56
N ASP A 343 18.87 4.61 4.48
CA ASP A 343 19.45 5.37 5.59
C ASP A 343 18.75 6.72 5.83
N VAL A 344 17.86 7.15 4.92
CA VAL A 344 17.01 8.34 5.11
C VAL A 344 16.24 8.26 6.42
N LYS A 345 15.78 7.06 6.82
CA LYS A 345 15.12 6.86 8.10
C LYS A 345 15.98 7.32 9.30
N LYS A 346 17.29 7.05 9.27
CA LYS A 346 18.21 7.47 10.35
C LYS A 346 18.28 9.00 10.48
N ILE A 347 18.18 9.72 9.34
CA ILE A 347 18.13 11.20 9.36
C ILE A 347 16.82 11.67 10.00
N VAL A 348 15.68 11.10 9.61
CA VAL A 348 14.39 11.44 10.21
C VAL A 348 14.37 11.18 11.72
N ASP A 349 14.91 10.05 12.17
CA ASP A 349 14.99 9.70 13.59
C ASP A 349 15.86 10.72 14.37
N ARG A 350 16.99 11.18 13.80
CA ARG A 350 17.82 12.24 14.36
C ARG A 350 17.09 13.59 14.43
N LEU A 351 16.36 13.96 13.38
CA LEU A 351 15.56 15.19 13.35
C LEU A 351 14.46 15.16 14.44
N LYS A 352 13.78 14.01 14.59
CA LYS A 352 12.79 13.82 15.66
C LYS A 352 13.42 13.95 17.05
N ALA A 353 14.56 13.30 17.28
CA ALA A 353 15.28 13.38 18.53
C ALA A 353 15.74 14.82 18.86
N ALA A 354 16.02 15.62 17.84
CA ALA A 354 16.38 17.05 17.96
C ALA A 354 15.15 17.98 18.04
N GLY A 355 13.92 17.46 18.05
CA GLY A 355 12.70 18.25 18.10
C GLY A 355 12.47 19.12 16.85
N ARG A 356 13.06 18.77 15.71
CA ARG A 356 12.94 19.52 14.46
C ARG A 356 11.57 19.26 13.82
N PRO A 357 10.74 20.31 13.59
CA PRO A 357 9.41 20.14 12.98
C PRO A 357 9.47 19.56 11.56
N GLU A 358 10.56 19.78 10.82
CA GLU A 358 10.75 19.28 9.46
C GLU A 358 10.78 17.74 9.39
N ALA A 359 10.93 17.07 10.52
CA ALA A 359 10.83 15.61 10.60
C ALA A 359 9.40 15.10 10.37
N THR A 360 8.39 15.87 10.76
CA THR A 360 6.99 15.41 10.83
C THR A 360 6.01 16.28 10.05
N ALA A 361 6.31 17.57 9.83
CA ALA A 361 5.44 18.53 9.19
C ALA A 361 6.18 19.40 8.16
N HIS A 362 5.47 19.82 7.11
CA HIS A 362 5.96 20.79 6.14
C HIS A 362 5.80 22.20 6.69
N LYS A 363 6.64 23.14 6.22
CA LYS A 363 6.56 24.56 6.60
C LYS A 363 5.21 25.16 6.29
N ARG A 364 4.63 24.80 5.13
CA ARG A 364 3.22 25.12 4.81
C ARG A 364 2.37 23.93 5.18
N VAL A 365 1.49 24.11 6.13
CA VAL A 365 0.48 23.11 6.45
C VAL A 365 -0.59 23.19 5.38
N HIS A 366 -0.72 22.15 4.56
CA HIS A 366 -1.89 21.99 3.70
C HIS A 366 -3.10 21.78 4.60
N ARG A 367 -3.84 22.85 4.87
CA ARG A 367 -5.18 22.76 5.49
C ARG A 367 -6.17 22.83 4.35
N PRO A 368 -7.06 21.83 4.24
CA PRO A 368 -8.20 21.93 3.32
C PRO A 368 -9.15 23.03 3.73
#